data_9035d9d4cf845990145fb5844b3ef75b
#
_entry.id   9035d9d4cf845990145fb5844b3ef75b
#
_cell.length_a   1.000
_cell.length_b   1.000
_cell.length_c   1.000
_cell.angle_alpha   90.00
_cell.angle_beta   90.00
_cell.angle_gamma   90.00
#
_symmetry.space_group_name_H-M   'P 1'
#
loop_
_entity.id
_entity.type
_entity.pdbx_description
1 polymer ?
#
loop_
_entity_poly.entity_id
_entity_poly.type
_entity_poly.pdbx_seq_one_letter_code
_entity_poly.pdbx_strand_id
1 'polypeptide(L)'
;MDAETGIIYINSNEMAWTGALAPNTGENSPRAIYMSQCSICHGENMTGSPPAMPSLIGVGGRLTPVQIATAIKNGKGRMPGFPNLTEDQSYAVINFLLSGESKELASAAPPPASMPYRFTGYHKFIDPEGYPGVAPPWGTLNAINLNTGEYLWKIPLGEYPELASKGQKNTGTENYGGPIVTAGGLLFIGATNFDKKFGVFDKSTGELLCEATLPFSGNATPATYEVNGRQFVVIAAGGGKDPKSHSGGIYVAFALPQESPNTTPIPGQKH
;
A
#
# COMPACT_ATOMS: atom_id res chain seq x y z
N MET A 1 10.07 16.81 -2.17
CA MET A 1 9.93 18.24 -2.56
C MET A 1 11.31 18.78 -2.91
N ASP A 2 11.39 19.51 -3.98
CA ASP A 2 12.57 20.30 -4.36
C ASP A 2 12.40 21.70 -3.76
N ALA A 3 13.19 22.00 -2.74
CA ALA A 3 13.06 23.26 -1.99
C ALA A 3 13.54 24.49 -2.80
N GLU A 4 14.40 24.29 -3.79
CA GLU A 4 14.93 25.38 -4.62
C GLU A 4 13.91 25.87 -5.65
N THR A 5 13.12 24.97 -6.19
CA THR A 5 12.14 25.25 -7.25
C THR A 5 10.70 25.34 -6.76
N GLY A 6 10.41 24.91 -5.54
CA GLY A 6 9.05 24.82 -5.01
C GLY A 6 8.21 23.74 -5.69
N ILE A 7 8.83 22.71 -6.29
CA ILE A 7 8.13 21.61 -6.95
C ILE A 7 8.02 20.42 -6.00
N ILE A 8 6.83 19.87 -5.87
CA ILE A 8 6.60 18.58 -5.21
C ILE A 8 6.49 17.47 -6.26
N TYR A 9 7.18 16.35 -5.98
CA TYR A 9 7.07 15.13 -6.75
C TYR A 9 6.33 14.10 -5.90
N ILE A 10 5.23 13.57 -6.45
CA ILE A 10 4.36 12.67 -5.71
C ILE A 10 3.79 11.59 -6.64
N ASN A 11 3.82 10.36 -6.18
CA ASN A 11 3.11 9.26 -6.82
C ASN A 11 1.69 9.16 -6.28
N SER A 12 0.75 8.78 -7.13
CA SER A 12 -0.65 8.61 -6.76
C SER A 12 -1.27 7.35 -7.33
N ASN A 13 -2.33 6.87 -6.67
CA ASN A 13 -3.16 5.78 -7.13
C ASN A 13 -4.46 6.36 -7.71
N GLU A 14 -4.72 6.04 -8.97
CA GLU A 14 -5.92 6.47 -9.72
C GLU A 14 -7.01 5.39 -9.72
N MET A 15 -6.92 4.43 -8.80
CA MET A 15 -7.86 3.32 -8.70
C MET A 15 -9.13 3.72 -7.96
N ALA A 16 -10.29 3.32 -8.48
CA ALA A 16 -11.54 3.52 -7.81
C ALA A 16 -11.73 2.54 -6.63
N TRP A 17 -12.36 3.04 -5.59
CA TRP A 17 -12.76 2.26 -4.43
C TRP A 17 -14.26 2.46 -4.19
N THR A 18 -14.93 1.42 -3.76
CA THR A 18 -16.33 1.47 -3.35
C THR A 18 -16.43 1.41 -1.84
N GLY A 19 -17.42 2.08 -1.30
CA GLY A 19 -17.82 1.99 0.10
C GLY A 19 -19.33 2.20 0.19
N ALA A 20 -19.97 1.59 1.17
CA ALA A 20 -21.40 1.72 1.37
C ALA A 20 -21.74 1.92 2.85
N LEU A 21 -22.95 2.42 3.09
CA LEU A 21 -23.57 2.44 4.40
C LEU A 21 -24.63 1.33 4.45
N ALA A 22 -24.52 0.42 5.40
CA ALA A 22 -25.50 -0.59 5.67
C ALA A 22 -26.29 -0.21 6.94
N PRO A 23 -27.60 -0.51 7.03
CA PRO A 23 -28.37 -0.31 8.23
C PRO A 23 -27.73 -1.03 9.41
N ASN A 24 -27.71 -0.37 10.56
CA ASN A 24 -27.31 -0.98 11.80
C ASN A 24 -28.58 -1.57 12.44
N THR A 25 -28.71 -2.88 12.42
CA THR A 25 -29.96 -3.57 12.81
C THR A 25 -30.28 -3.47 14.30
N GLY A 26 -29.37 -2.92 15.11
CA GLY A 26 -29.55 -2.81 16.56
C GLY A 26 -29.59 -4.15 17.27
N GLU A 27 -29.38 -5.25 16.56
CA GLU A 27 -29.33 -6.59 17.14
C GLU A 27 -28.14 -6.73 18.09
N ASN A 28 -28.43 -7.30 19.26
CA ASN A 28 -27.40 -7.58 20.27
C ASN A 28 -26.84 -8.99 20.08
N SER A 29 -26.54 -9.35 18.83
CA SER A 29 -25.93 -10.63 18.50
C SER A 29 -24.41 -10.48 18.33
N PRO A 30 -23.62 -11.54 18.61
CA PRO A 30 -22.18 -11.52 18.39
C PRO A 30 -21.78 -11.11 16.97
N ARG A 31 -22.57 -11.54 15.97
CA ARG A 31 -22.39 -11.15 14.58
C ARG A 31 -22.63 -9.65 14.37
N ALA A 32 -23.70 -9.10 14.96
CA ALA A 32 -24.00 -7.67 14.84
C ALA A 32 -22.90 -6.82 15.49
N ILE A 33 -22.38 -7.23 16.63
CA ILE A 33 -21.23 -6.56 17.28
C ILE A 33 -19.99 -6.64 16.39
N TYR A 34 -19.68 -7.83 15.83
CA TYR A 34 -18.60 -7.99 14.88
C TYR A 34 -18.78 -7.05 13.68
N MET A 35 -19.96 -7.02 13.09
CA MET A 35 -20.28 -6.20 11.93
C MET A 35 -20.15 -4.70 12.20
N SER A 36 -20.48 -4.25 13.40
CA SER A 36 -20.42 -2.83 13.77
C SER A 36 -19.03 -2.34 14.19
N GLN A 37 -18.22 -3.23 14.81
CA GLN A 37 -16.95 -2.83 15.43
C GLN A 37 -15.72 -3.35 14.71
N CYS A 38 -15.80 -4.51 14.07
CA CYS A 38 -14.65 -5.25 13.58
C CYS A 38 -14.57 -5.29 12.04
N SER A 39 -15.74 -5.38 11.38
CA SER A 39 -15.83 -5.64 9.94
C SER A 39 -15.21 -4.55 9.08
N ILE A 40 -15.16 -3.30 9.57
CA ILE A 40 -14.56 -2.16 8.85
C ILE A 40 -13.09 -2.43 8.49
N CYS A 41 -12.37 -3.17 9.34
CA CYS A 41 -10.96 -3.51 9.12
C CYS A 41 -10.79 -4.97 8.66
N HIS A 42 -11.57 -5.89 9.25
CA HIS A 42 -11.41 -7.32 9.00
C HIS A 42 -12.32 -7.87 7.90
N GLY A 43 -13.18 -7.03 7.32
CA GLY A 43 -14.15 -7.41 6.29
C GLY A 43 -15.35 -8.16 6.84
N GLU A 44 -16.48 -8.12 6.14
CA GLU A 44 -17.71 -8.82 6.53
C GLU A 44 -17.53 -10.35 6.58
N ASN A 45 -16.61 -10.86 5.72
CA ASN A 45 -16.28 -12.28 5.61
C ASN A 45 -15.01 -12.66 6.41
N MET A 46 -14.53 -11.81 7.31
CA MET A 46 -13.35 -12.05 8.16
C MET A 46 -12.04 -12.24 7.39
N THR A 47 -11.98 -11.92 6.10
CA THR A 47 -10.79 -12.12 5.26
C THR A 47 -9.70 -11.10 5.53
N GLY A 48 -10.08 -9.93 6.05
CA GLY A 48 -9.15 -8.82 6.21
C GLY A 48 -8.59 -8.29 4.88
N SER A 49 -7.47 -7.61 4.97
CA SER A 49 -6.66 -7.12 3.86
C SER A 49 -5.19 -7.25 4.22
N PRO A 50 -4.64 -8.47 4.24
CA PRO A 50 -3.24 -8.70 4.60
C PRO A 50 -2.26 -7.94 3.68
N PRO A 51 -1.09 -7.52 4.18
CA PRO A 51 -0.61 -7.73 5.56
C PRO A 51 -1.11 -6.68 6.56
N ALA A 52 -1.79 -5.63 6.11
CA ALA A 52 -2.19 -4.50 6.95
C ALA A 52 -3.29 -4.86 7.96
N MET A 53 -4.29 -5.61 7.50
CA MET A 53 -5.43 -6.07 8.29
C MET A 53 -5.47 -7.61 8.21
N PRO A 54 -5.04 -8.33 9.25
CA PRO A 54 -4.96 -9.79 9.18
C PRO A 54 -6.35 -10.44 9.03
N SER A 55 -6.41 -11.56 8.31
CA SER A 55 -7.60 -12.40 8.27
C SER A 55 -7.90 -12.97 9.66
N LEU A 56 -9.17 -13.01 10.04
CA LEU A 56 -9.66 -13.65 11.26
C LEU A 56 -10.16 -15.07 11.00
N ILE A 57 -10.19 -15.52 9.74
CA ILE A 57 -10.51 -16.91 9.40
C ILE A 57 -9.49 -17.83 10.08
N GLY A 58 -9.97 -18.80 10.85
CA GLY A 58 -9.11 -19.74 11.58
C GLY A 58 -8.22 -19.08 12.64
N VAL A 59 -8.63 -17.95 13.20
CA VAL A 59 -7.87 -17.21 14.22
C VAL A 59 -7.57 -18.07 15.46
N GLY A 60 -8.44 -19.00 15.83
CA GLY A 60 -8.25 -19.92 16.96
C GLY A 60 -7.05 -20.86 16.82
N GLY A 61 -6.58 -21.13 15.59
CA GLY A 61 -5.34 -21.87 15.36
C GLY A 61 -4.06 -21.04 15.57
N ARG A 62 -4.19 -19.72 15.73
CA ARG A 62 -3.05 -18.78 15.85
C ARG A 62 -3.00 -18.05 17.18
N LEU A 63 -4.16 -17.83 17.81
CA LEU A 63 -4.30 -17.09 19.06
C LEU A 63 -5.25 -17.83 20.01
N THR A 64 -4.91 -17.81 21.29
CA THR A 64 -5.80 -18.31 22.33
C THR A 64 -6.96 -17.32 22.58
N PRO A 65 -8.11 -17.77 23.16
CA PRO A 65 -9.20 -16.86 23.53
C PRO A 65 -8.75 -15.67 24.39
N VAL A 66 -7.83 -15.89 25.32
CA VAL A 66 -7.26 -14.83 26.19
C VAL A 66 -6.47 -13.81 25.38
N GLN A 67 -5.68 -14.28 24.42
CA GLN A 67 -4.92 -13.37 23.53
C GLN A 67 -5.86 -12.55 22.64
N ILE A 68 -6.95 -13.14 22.15
CA ILE A 68 -7.97 -12.42 21.38
C ILE A 68 -8.67 -11.40 22.27
N ALA A 69 -9.07 -11.76 23.49
CA ALA A 69 -9.67 -10.84 24.46
C ALA A 69 -8.75 -9.63 24.75
N THR A 70 -7.46 -9.90 24.98
CA THR A 70 -6.47 -8.86 25.21
C THR A 70 -6.33 -7.92 24.02
N ALA A 71 -6.31 -8.45 22.79
CA ALA A 71 -6.24 -7.66 21.57
C ALA A 71 -7.51 -6.81 21.37
N ILE A 72 -8.70 -7.35 21.68
CA ILE A 72 -9.95 -6.58 21.62
C ILE A 72 -9.91 -5.44 22.65
N LYS A 73 -9.56 -5.72 23.89
CA LYS A 73 -9.60 -4.73 24.98
C LYS A 73 -8.57 -3.62 24.81
N ASN A 74 -7.33 -3.99 24.49
CA ASN A 74 -6.18 -3.08 24.54
C ASN A 74 -5.70 -2.61 23.14
N GLY A 75 -6.19 -3.25 22.08
CA GLY A 75 -5.64 -3.07 20.74
C GLY A 75 -4.36 -3.88 20.51
N LYS A 76 -3.90 -3.92 19.27
CA LYS A 76 -2.62 -4.55 18.89
C LYS A 76 -2.09 -3.94 17.61
N GLY A 77 -0.97 -3.26 17.67
CA GLY A 77 -0.37 -2.60 16.52
C GLY A 77 -1.30 -1.51 15.96
N ARG A 78 -1.84 -1.71 14.75
CA ARG A 78 -2.78 -0.77 14.11
C ARG A 78 -4.23 -0.96 14.55
N MET A 79 -4.55 -2.07 15.18
CA MET A 79 -5.89 -2.34 15.70
C MET A 79 -6.12 -1.51 16.97
N PRO A 80 -7.14 -0.65 17.03
CA PRO A 80 -7.50 0.06 18.25
C PRO A 80 -8.07 -0.89 19.29
N GLY A 81 -8.03 -0.50 20.55
CA GLY A 81 -8.77 -1.18 21.62
C GLY A 81 -10.25 -0.78 21.61
N PHE A 82 -11.09 -1.67 22.11
CA PHE A 82 -12.55 -1.48 22.23
C PHE A 82 -12.98 -1.54 23.70
N PRO A 83 -12.60 -0.54 24.53
CA PRO A 83 -12.88 -0.55 25.97
C PRO A 83 -14.37 -0.44 26.29
N ASN A 84 -15.19 -0.03 25.34
CA ASN A 84 -16.64 0.15 25.49
C ASN A 84 -17.43 -1.17 25.32
N LEU A 85 -16.79 -2.25 24.85
CA LEU A 85 -17.42 -3.56 24.82
C LEU A 85 -17.43 -4.14 26.24
N THR A 86 -18.60 -4.60 26.68
CA THR A 86 -18.69 -5.35 27.94
C THR A 86 -17.95 -6.69 27.85
N GLU A 87 -17.64 -7.29 28.98
CA GLU A 87 -17.00 -8.61 29.00
C GLU A 87 -17.84 -9.66 28.26
N ASP A 88 -19.17 -9.67 28.50
CA ASP A 88 -20.08 -10.59 27.81
C ASP A 88 -20.09 -10.37 26.28
N GLN A 89 -20.08 -9.12 25.82
CA GLN A 89 -19.99 -8.79 24.41
C GLN A 89 -18.65 -9.23 23.81
N SER A 90 -17.57 -9.02 24.53
CA SER A 90 -16.24 -9.47 24.11
C SER A 90 -16.15 -10.98 24.00
N TYR A 91 -16.63 -11.70 25.01
CA TYR A 91 -16.68 -13.18 24.99
C TYR A 91 -17.57 -13.71 23.88
N ALA A 92 -18.70 -13.06 23.63
CA ALA A 92 -19.60 -13.46 22.56
C ALA A 92 -18.96 -13.30 21.17
N VAL A 93 -18.27 -12.18 20.94
CA VAL A 93 -17.52 -11.97 19.70
C VAL A 93 -16.38 -12.99 19.56
N ILE A 94 -15.65 -13.30 20.64
CA ILE A 94 -14.60 -14.32 20.63
C ILE A 94 -15.16 -15.67 20.24
N ASN A 95 -16.26 -16.09 20.85
CA ASN A 95 -16.92 -17.36 20.53
C ASN A 95 -17.39 -17.38 19.06
N PHE A 96 -17.96 -16.29 18.57
CA PHE A 96 -18.35 -16.15 17.18
C PHE A 96 -17.15 -16.30 16.23
N LEU A 97 -16.01 -15.70 16.55
CA LEU A 97 -14.78 -15.82 15.75
C LEU A 97 -14.20 -17.24 15.75
N LEU A 98 -14.41 -18.01 16.83
CA LEU A 98 -13.87 -19.36 16.99
C LEU A 98 -14.77 -20.46 16.45
N SER A 99 -16.09 -20.33 16.61
CA SER A 99 -17.07 -21.36 16.27
C SER A 99 -18.03 -20.98 15.13
N GLY A 100 -18.14 -19.69 14.81
CA GLY A 100 -19.16 -19.17 13.88
C GLY A 100 -20.56 -19.06 14.49
N GLU A 101 -20.73 -19.44 15.75
CA GLU A 101 -22.05 -19.42 16.44
C GLU A 101 -22.42 -17.99 16.84
N SER A 102 -23.63 -17.57 16.48
CA SER A 102 -24.18 -16.25 16.79
C SER A 102 -25.53 -16.42 17.53
N LYS A 103 -25.48 -16.70 18.82
CA LYS A 103 -26.67 -16.67 19.69
C LYS A 103 -26.87 -15.27 20.25
N GLU A 104 -28.13 -14.81 20.30
CA GLU A 104 -28.46 -13.55 20.97
C GLU A 104 -28.00 -13.54 22.42
N LEU A 105 -27.42 -12.41 22.82
CA LEU A 105 -27.02 -12.20 24.21
C LEU A 105 -28.26 -11.85 25.06
N ALA A 106 -28.60 -12.70 25.98
CA ALA A 106 -29.83 -12.59 26.80
C ALA A 106 -29.85 -11.34 27.73
N SER A 107 -28.77 -10.61 27.90
CA SER A 107 -28.63 -9.60 28.96
C SER A 107 -27.73 -8.40 28.67
N ALA A 108 -27.43 -8.07 27.45
CA ALA A 108 -26.68 -6.81 27.23
C ALA A 108 -27.67 -5.68 26.94
N ALA A 109 -27.56 -4.59 27.68
CA ALA A 109 -28.23 -3.36 27.30
C ALA A 109 -27.90 -3.04 25.82
N PRO A 110 -28.88 -2.56 25.04
CA PRO A 110 -28.58 -2.16 23.65
C PRO A 110 -27.41 -1.19 23.66
N PRO A 111 -26.49 -1.31 22.69
CA PRO A 111 -25.38 -0.38 22.60
C PRO A 111 -25.90 1.05 22.66
N PRO A 112 -25.20 1.99 23.33
CA PRO A 112 -25.63 3.36 23.43
C PRO A 112 -25.92 3.89 22.02
N ALA A 113 -27.06 4.55 21.83
CA ALA A 113 -27.68 5.03 20.60
C ALA A 113 -26.80 4.77 19.36
N SER A 114 -26.91 3.58 18.81
CA SER A 114 -26.09 3.16 17.69
C SER A 114 -26.41 4.07 16.51
N MET A 115 -25.37 4.54 15.82
CA MET A 115 -25.59 5.19 14.53
C MET A 115 -26.50 4.30 13.67
N PRO A 116 -27.53 4.87 13.00
CA PRO A 116 -28.49 4.07 12.24
C PRO A 116 -27.84 3.29 11.08
N TYR A 117 -26.64 3.69 10.70
CA TYR A 117 -25.87 3.07 9.63
C TYR A 117 -24.44 2.78 10.07
N ARG A 118 -23.87 1.72 9.55
CA ARG A 118 -22.45 1.38 9.65
C ARG A 118 -21.78 1.46 8.27
N PHE A 119 -20.52 1.84 8.26
CA PHE A 119 -19.71 1.81 7.05
C PHE A 119 -19.27 0.37 6.75
N THR A 120 -19.43 -0.09 5.51
CA THR A 120 -19.10 -1.48 5.11
C THR A 120 -17.61 -1.72 4.83
N GLY A 121 -16.79 -0.68 4.90
CA GLY A 121 -15.37 -0.74 4.54
C GLY A 121 -15.11 -0.27 3.11
N TYR A 122 -13.82 -0.14 2.80
CA TYR A 122 -13.37 0.18 1.44
C TYR A 122 -13.05 -1.09 0.67
N HIS A 123 -13.61 -1.21 -0.52
CA HIS A 123 -13.38 -2.32 -1.44
C HIS A 123 -12.82 -1.78 -2.75
N LYS A 124 -11.75 -2.38 -3.25
CA LYS A 124 -11.23 -2.05 -4.59
C LYS A 124 -12.29 -2.37 -5.63
N PHE A 125 -12.56 -1.41 -6.52
CA PHE A 125 -13.40 -1.66 -7.69
C PHE A 125 -12.53 -2.31 -8.77
N ILE A 126 -12.66 -3.62 -8.93
CA ILE A 126 -11.86 -4.45 -9.83
C ILE A 126 -12.77 -5.20 -10.82
N ASP A 127 -12.23 -5.52 -11.99
CA ASP A 127 -12.86 -6.34 -13.00
C ASP A 127 -12.76 -7.85 -12.64
N PRO A 128 -13.41 -8.73 -13.42
CA PRO A 128 -13.36 -10.19 -13.17
C PRO A 128 -11.96 -10.79 -13.29
N GLU A 129 -11.04 -10.17 -14.02
CA GLU A 129 -9.65 -10.58 -14.19
C GLU A 129 -8.76 -10.10 -13.02
N GLY A 130 -9.27 -9.19 -12.15
CA GLY A 130 -8.60 -8.67 -10.98
C GLY A 130 -7.83 -7.37 -11.21
N TYR A 131 -8.02 -6.73 -12.35
CA TYR A 131 -7.49 -5.40 -12.64
C TYR A 131 -8.45 -4.29 -12.18
N PRO A 132 -7.97 -3.04 -12.01
CA PRO A 132 -8.87 -1.93 -11.66
C PRO A 132 -9.99 -1.77 -12.70
N GLY A 133 -11.24 -1.67 -12.24
CA GLY A 133 -12.44 -1.58 -13.08
C GLY A 133 -12.69 -0.21 -13.72
N VAL A 134 -11.66 0.63 -13.80
CA VAL A 134 -11.67 1.97 -14.42
C VAL A 134 -10.58 2.03 -15.49
N ALA A 135 -10.69 2.98 -16.42
CA ALA A 135 -9.68 3.17 -17.46
C ALA A 135 -8.32 3.55 -16.86
N PRO A 136 -7.18 3.06 -17.40
CA PRO A 136 -5.85 3.48 -16.99
C PRO A 136 -5.58 4.96 -17.39
N PRO A 137 -4.55 5.61 -16.78
CA PRO A 137 -3.53 5.03 -15.93
C PRO A 137 -4.03 4.79 -14.49
N TRP A 138 -3.67 3.65 -13.90
CA TRP A 138 -4.08 3.27 -12.54
C TRP A 138 -3.11 3.73 -11.44
N GLY A 139 -1.94 4.16 -11.83
CA GLY A 139 -0.95 4.80 -10.98
C GLY A 139 -0.16 5.82 -11.76
N THR A 140 0.20 6.93 -11.11
CA THR A 140 0.90 8.04 -11.78
C THR A 140 2.02 8.57 -10.91
N LEU A 141 3.02 9.19 -11.57
CA LEU A 141 4.02 10.03 -10.96
C LEU A 141 3.78 11.47 -11.46
N ASN A 142 3.82 12.41 -10.55
CA ASN A 142 3.39 13.78 -10.80
C ASN A 142 4.43 14.78 -10.32
N ALA A 143 4.64 15.85 -11.05
CA ALA A 143 5.34 17.05 -10.60
C ALA A 143 4.35 18.21 -10.55
N ILE A 144 4.22 18.83 -9.38
CA ILE A 144 3.28 19.92 -9.13
C ILE A 144 4.04 21.13 -8.62
N ASN A 145 3.81 22.28 -9.23
CA ASN A 145 4.34 23.56 -8.77
C ASN A 145 3.49 24.04 -7.58
N LEU A 146 4.09 24.10 -6.40
CA LEU A 146 3.39 24.51 -5.17
C LEU A 146 3.02 25.99 -5.15
N ASN A 147 3.66 26.83 -5.97
CA ASN A 147 3.33 28.26 -6.04
C ASN A 147 2.07 28.50 -6.86
N THR A 148 1.78 27.67 -7.87
CA THR A 148 0.63 27.82 -8.77
C THR A 148 -0.45 26.76 -8.56
N GLY A 149 -0.10 25.61 -7.98
CA GLY A 149 -0.96 24.43 -7.88
C GLY A 149 -1.09 23.63 -9.17
N GLU A 150 -0.33 24.00 -10.22
CA GLU A 150 -0.44 23.38 -11.53
C GLU A 150 0.50 22.17 -11.68
N TYR A 151 0.06 21.19 -12.46
CA TYR A 151 0.91 20.07 -12.88
C TYR A 151 1.94 20.59 -13.92
N LEU A 152 3.21 20.34 -13.65
CA LEU A 152 4.25 20.50 -14.67
C LEU A 152 4.24 19.29 -15.62
N TRP A 153 4.11 18.12 -15.07
CA TRP A 153 3.91 16.87 -15.81
C TRP A 153 3.22 15.80 -14.95
N LYS A 154 2.57 14.87 -15.62
CA LYS A 154 1.94 13.70 -15.05
C LYS A 154 2.15 12.52 -15.99
N ILE A 155 2.74 11.45 -15.50
CA ILE A 155 3.07 10.25 -16.27
C ILE A 155 2.55 9.00 -15.59
N PRO A 156 2.22 7.92 -16.33
CA PRO A 156 1.94 6.62 -15.73
C PRO A 156 3.15 6.10 -14.95
N LEU A 157 2.90 5.46 -13.79
CA LEU A 157 3.92 4.83 -12.96
C LEU A 157 3.64 3.35 -12.78
N GLY A 158 4.56 2.54 -13.29
CA GLY A 158 4.44 1.08 -13.29
C GLY A 158 3.55 0.52 -14.40
N GLU A 159 3.56 -0.78 -14.51
CA GLU A 159 2.70 -1.52 -15.43
C GLU A 159 2.40 -2.93 -14.89
N TYR A 160 1.35 -3.54 -15.40
CA TYR A 160 1.09 -4.97 -15.19
C TYR A 160 1.83 -5.76 -16.28
N PRO A 161 2.83 -6.59 -15.95
CA PRO A 161 3.63 -7.31 -16.95
C PRO A 161 2.81 -8.19 -17.88
N GLU A 162 1.71 -8.77 -17.36
CA GLU A 162 0.80 -9.59 -18.14
C GLU A 162 0.03 -8.78 -19.20
N LEU A 163 -0.34 -7.54 -18.88
CA LEU A 163 -1.01 -6.64 -19.84
C LEU A 163 -0.01 -6.07 -20.83
N ALA A 164 1.18 -5.71 -20.37
CA ALA A 164 2.26 -5.22 -21.23
C ALA A 164 2.67 -6.26 -22.28
N SER A 165 2.71 -7.56 -21.93
CA SER A 165 2.97 -8.67 -22.86
C SER A 165 1.91 -8.80 -23.94
N LYS A 166 0.67 -8.35 -23.66
CA LYS A 166 -0.46 -8.32 -24.61
C LYS A 166 -0.55 -6.99 -25.38
N GLY A 167 0.45 -6.10 -25.25
CA GLY A 167 0.50 -4.81 -25.93
C GLY A 167 -0.13 -3.64 -25.18
N GLN A 168 -0.71 -3.86 -23.98
CA GLN A 168 -1.27 -2.81 -23.14
C GLN A 168 -0.20 -2.29 -22.19
N LYS A 169 0.63 -1.37 -22.66
CA LYS A 169 1.73 -0.75 -21.91
C LYS A 169 1.29 0.53 -21.20
N ASN A 170 2.13 0.99 -20.27
CA ASN A 170 1.93 2.26 -19.54
C ASN A 170 0.58 2.33 -18.80
N THR A 171 0.12 1.22 -18.29
CA THR A 171 -1.15 1.15 -17.56
C THR A 171 -1.09 1.87 -16.22
N GLY A 172 0.09 2.11 -15.69
CA GLY A 172 0.25 2.43 -14.27
C GLY A 172 -0.16 1.27 -13.39
N THR A 173 0.26 1.28 -12.14
CA THR A 173 -0.17 0.28 -11.14
C THR A 173 -0.35 0.90 -9.78
N GLU A 174 -0.97 0.15 -8.88
CA GLU A 174 -0.94 0.47 -7.46
C GLU A 174 0.49 0.64 -6.97
N ASN A 175 0.75 1.77 -6.32
CA ASN A 175 2.08 2.18 -5.91
C ASN A 175 2.09 2.70 -4.47
N TYR A 176 3.25 2.63 -3.82
CA TYR A 176 3.46 3.02 -2.42
C TYR A 176 4.85 3.63 -2.24
N GLY A 177 5.08 4.25 -1.08
CA GLY A 177 6.33 4.97 -0.82
C GLY A 177 6.35 6.35 -1.48
N GLY A 178 7.49 6.77 -1.96
CA GLY A 178 7.65 8.07 -2.59
C GLY A 178 8.98 8.20 -3.32
N PRO A 179 9.14 9.24 -4.15
CA PRO A 179 10.38 9.55 -4.83
C PRO A 179 11.36 10.32 -3.93
N ILE A 180 12.64 10.29 -4.31
CA ILE A 180 13.62 11.30 -3.94
C ILE A 180 14.09 12.06 -5.16
N VAL A 181 14.50 13.31 -4.97
CA VAL A 181 15.07 14.15 -6.02
C VAL A 181 16.46 14.63 -5.59
N THR A 182 17.32 14.79 -6.58
CA THR A 182 18.70 15.27 -6.38
C THR A 182 18.90 16.64 -7.03
N ALA A 183 19.90 17.37 -6.53
CA ALA A 183 20.31 18.64 -7.14
C ALA A 183 20.75 18.47 -8.60
N GLY A 184 21.30 17.30 -8.97
CA GLY A 184 21.71 16.96 -10.33
C GLY A 184 20.57 16.72 -11.33
N GLY A 185 19.31 17.00 -10.98
CA GLY A 185 18.20 16.91 -11.92
C GLY A 185 17.51 15.56 -12.00
N LEU A 186 17.89 14.59 -11.16
CA LEU A 186 17.36 13.24 -11.20
C LEU A 186 16.30 13.00 -10.12
N LEU A 187 15.29 12.21 -10.49
CA LEU A 187 14.27 11.69 -9.60
C LEU A 187 14.35 10.16 -9.58
N PHE A 188 14.39 9.58 -8.40
CA PHE A 188 14.49 8.13 -8.19
C PHE A 188 13.25 7.61 -7.46
N ILE A 189 12.64 6.53 -7.97
CA ILE A 189 11.47 5.91 -7.36
C ILE A 189 11.40 4.42 -7.67
N GLY A 190 11.02 3.61 -6.67
CA GLY A 190 10.54 2.25 -6.85
C GLY A 190 9.02 2.24 -6.87
N ALA A 191 8.42 2.10 -5.70
CA ALA A 191 7.00 2.26 -5.41
C ALA A 191 6.06 1.20 -6.00
N THR A 192 6.35 0.60 -7.15
CA THR A 192 5.46 -0.31 -7.86
C THR A 192 5.57 -1.76 -7.39
N ASN A 193 4.42 -2.46 -7.35
CA ASN A 193 4.36 -3.80 -6.79
C ASN A 193 4.53 -4.92 -7.84
N PHE A 194 3.93 -4.74 -9.02
CA PHE A 194 3.76 -5.81 -9.99
C PHE A 194 4.97 -5.96 -10.90
N ASP A 195 5.53 -4.87 -11.38
CA ASP A 195 6.68 -4.85 -12.27
C ASP A 195 8.04 -4.82 -11.55
N LYS A 196 8.04 -4.48 -10.25
CA LYS A 196 9.23 -4.42 -9.39
C LYS A 196 10.33 -3.50 -9.95
N LYS A 197 9.93 -2.43 -10.63
CA LYS A 197 10.86 -1.52 -11.27
C LYS A 197 11.39 -0.47 -10.29
N PHE A 198 12.63 -0.08 -10.49
CA PHE A 198 13.25 1.08 -9.90
C PHE A 198 13.64 2.01 -11.03
N GLY A 199 12.94 3.14 -11.14
CA GLY A 199 13.11 4.08 -12.22
C GLY A 199 13.93 5.31 -11.83
N VAL A 200 14.67 5.83 -12.80
CA VAL A 200 15.37 7.10 -12.74
C VAL A 200 14.78 8.01 -13.81
N PHE A 201 14.27 9.16 -13.40
CA PHE A 201 13.58 10.10 -14.28
C PHE A 201 14.28 11.46 -14.28
N ASP A 202 14.19 12.17 -15.39
CA ASP A 202 14.48 13.60 -15.42
C ASP A 202 13.41 14.35 -14.62
N LYS A 203 13.83 15.12 -13.61
CA LYS A 203 12.88 15.79 -12.71
C LYS A 203 12.08 16.90 -13.39
N SER A 204 12.59 17.48 -14.49
CA SER A 204 11.95 18.60 -15.18
C SER A 204 10.90 18.15 -16.20
N THR A 205 11.11 16.99 -16.82
CA THR A 205 10.25 16.49 -17.91
C THR A 205 9.43 15.27 -17.54
N GLY A 206 9.85 14.50 -16.53
CA GLY A 206 9.29 13.19 -16.22
C GLY A 206 9.73 12.08 -17.16
N GLU A 207 10.71 12.34 -18.04
CA GLU A 207 11.25 11.32 -18.95
C GLU A 207 11.97 10.22 -18.16
N LEU A 208 11.67 8.96 -18.48
CA LEU A 208 12.37 7.80 -17.92
C LEU A 208 13.77 7.69 -18.57
N LEU A 209 14.81 7.93 -17.79
CA LEU A 209 16.20 7.87 -18.25
C LEU A 209 16.78 6.47 -18.17
N CYS A 210 16.48 5.75 -17.10
CA CYS A 210 16.84 4.33 -16.97
C CYS A 210 15.96 3.63 -15.93
N GLU A 211 15.92 2.31 -16.00
CA GLU A 211 15.23 1.48 -15.00
C GLU A 211 16.02 0.21 -14.68
N ALA A 212 15.79 -0.31 -13.48
CA ALA A 212 16.32 -1.60 -13.03
C ALA A 212 15.20 -2.44 -12.42
N THR A 213 15.24 -3.75 -12.61
CA THR A 213 14.31 -4.67 -11.93
C THR A 213 14.87 -5.06 -10.58
N LEU A 214 14.08 -4.86 -9.53
CA LEU A 214 14.42 -5.25 -8.17
C LEU A 214 14.05 -6.73 -7.93
N PRO A 215 14.74 -7.43 -7.03
CA PRO A 215 14.39 -8.81 -6.68
C PRO A 215 13.00 -8.92 -6.01
N PHE A 216 12.60 -7.89 -5.26
CA PHE A 216 11.30 -7.74 -4.63
C PHE A 216 10.80 -6.32 -4.85
N SER A 217 9.49 -6.08 -4.68
CA SER A 217 8.92 -4.73 -4.83
C SER A 217 9.55 -3.75 -3.86
N GLY A 218 9.96 -2.59 -4.36
CA GLY A 218 10.60 -1.52 -3.60
C GLY A 218 9.60 -0.47 -3.12
N ASN A 219 8.78 -0.80 -2.13
CA ASN A 219 7.74 0.09 -1.60
C ASN A 219 8.25 1.17 -0.63
N ALA A 220 9.56 1.18 -0.34
CA ALA A 220 10.18 2.21 0.49
C ALA A 220 10.55 3.43 -0.36
N THR A 221 10.59 4.59 0.28
CA THR A 221 11.24 5.77 -0.31
C THR A 221 12.74 5.51 -0.37
N PRO A 222 13.40 5.73 -1.52
CA PRO A 222 14.86 5.60 -1.63
C PRO A 222 15.59 6.60 -0.73
N ALA A 223 16.88 6.39 -0.51
CA ALA A 223 17.77 7.33 0.14
C ALA A 223 19.06 7.48 -0.66
N THR A 224 19.71 8.65 -0.54
CA THR A 224 21.05 8.86 -1.09
C THR A 224 22.07 9.00 0.01
N TYR A 225 23.28 8.53 -0.25
CA TYR A 225 24.44 8.74 0.62
C TYR A 225 25.72 8.79 -0.18
N GLU A 226 26.76 9.30 0.41
CA GLU A 226 28.07 9.40 -0.21
C GLU A 226 29.12 8.65 0.62
N VAL A 227 30.02 7.95 -0.05
CA VAL A 227 31.18 7.30 0.56
C VAL A 227 32.39 7.56 -0.33
N ASN A 228 33.42 8.16 0.23
CA ASN A 228 34.68 8.49 -0.45
C ASN A 228 34.48 9.25 -1.78
N GLY A 229 33.59 10.26 -1.77
CA GLY A 229 33.31 11.09 -2.96
C GLY A 229 32.42 10.38 -4.00
N ARG A 230 31.91 9.19 -3.71
CA ARG A 230 31.01 8.46 -4.60
C ARG A 230 29.61 8.45 -4.04
N GLN A 231 28.66 8.94 -4.84
CA GLN A 231 27.23 8.93 -4.50
C GLN A 231 26.60 7.55 -4.77
N PHE A 232 25.75 7.16 -3.87
CA PHE A 232 24.92 5.95 -3.95
C PHE A 232 23.44 6.31 -3.76
N VAL A 233 22.58 5.57 -4.42
CA VAL A 233 21.13 5.56 -4.18
C VAL A 233 20.75 4.17 -3.69
N VAL A 234 20.09 4.08 -2.55
CA VAL A 234 19.69 2.81 -1.94
C VAL A 234 18.19 2.73 -1.76
N ILE A 235 17.62 1.56 -2.01
CA ILE A 235 16.21 1.26 -1.77
C ILE A 235 16.07 -0.07 -1.02
N ALA A 236 15.13 -0.12 -0.07
CA ALA A 236 14.72 -1.38 0.55
C ALA A 236 13.72 -2.09 -0.35
N ALA A 237 14.07 -3.28 -0.82
CA ALA A 237 13.21 -4.15 -1.61
C ALA A 237 12.65 -5.25 -0.71
N GLY A 238 11.50 -4.99 -0.09
CA GLY A 238 10.84 -5.88 0.89
C GLY A 238 9.66 -6.65 0.31
N GLY A 239 9.08 -6.21 -0.78
CA GLY A 239 7.85 -6.76 -1.34
C GLY A 239 6.64 -6.55 -0.41
N GLY A 240 5.67 -7.45 -0.46
CA GLY A 240 4.66 -7.61 0.59
C GLY A 240 3.32 -6.89 0.39
N LYS A 241 3.07 -6.23 -0.72
CA LYS A 241 1.76 -5.64 -1.04
C LYS A 241 0.95 -6.45 -2.04
N ASP A 242 1.61 -7.13 -2.97
CA ASP A 242 0.98 -8.09 -3.87
C ASP A 242 0.91 -9.46 -3.16
N PRO A 243 -0.28 -10.02 -2.91
CA PRO A 243 -0.42 -11.33 -2.24
C PRO A 243 0.14 -12.49 -3.06
N LYS A 244 0.37 -12.31 -4.36
CA LYS A 244 0.97 -13.32 -5.25
C LYS A 244 2.49 -13.22 -5.30
N SER A 245 3.10 -12.13 -4.79
CA SER A 245 4.54 -11.93 -4.80
C SER A 245 5.19 -12.40 -3.50
N HIS A 246 6.43 -12.86 -3.62
CA HIS A 246 7.24 -13.19 -2.45
C HIS A 246 7.75 -11.91 -1.78
N SER A 247 7.76 -11.92 -0.45
CA SER A 247 8.42 -10.90 0.36
C SER A 247 9.87 -11.26 0.58
N GLY A 248 10.73 -10.25 0.73
CA GLY A 248 12.14 -10.40 1.06
C GLY A 248 12.62 -9.27 1.97
N GLY A 249 13.90 -9.30 2.31
CA GLY A 249 14.52 -8.28 3.16
C GLY A 249 15.89 -7.91 2.60
N ILE A 250 15.93 -7.19 1.46
CA ILE A 250 17.17 -6.83 0.80
C ILE A 250 17.25 -5.31 0.57
N TYR A 251 18.44 -4.77 0.72
CA TYR A 251 18.76 -3.42 0.27
C TYR A 251 19.51 -3.52 -1.06
N VAL A 252 19.06 -2.74 -2.04
CA VAL A 252 19.71 -2.62 -3.35
C VAL A 252 20.29 -1.22 -3.47
N ALA A 253 21.61 -1.13 -3.69
CA ALA A 253 22.31 0.14 -3.87
C ALA A 253 22.79 0.28 -5.31
N PHE A 254 22.59 1.45 -5.87
CA PHE A 254 23.00 1.85 -7.20
C PHE A 254 24.05 2.95 -7.12
N ALA A 255 25.02 2.92 -8.01
CA ALA A 255 26.01 3.98 -8.20
C ALA A 255 26.47 4.03 -9.66
N LEU A 256 26.95 5.17 -10.09
CA LEU A 256 27.59 5.27 -11.39
C LEU A 256 28.82 4.36 -11.46
N PRO A 257 29.11 3.77 -12.63
CA PRO A 257 30.36 3.03 -12.83
C PRO A 257 31.57 3.90 -12.45
N GLN A 258 32.59 3.29 -11.85
CA GLN A 258 33.87 3.99 -11.72
C GLN A 258 34.57 3.98 -13.07
N GLU A 259 35.06 5.15 -13.48
CA GLU A 259 35.97 5.19 -14.61
C GLU A 259 37.19 4.35 -14.30
N SER A 260 37.43 3.32 -15.11
CA SER A 260 38.68 2.55 -15.00
C SER A 260 39.85 3.46 -15.34
N PRO A 261 40.90 3.53 -14.52
CA PRO A 261 42.03 4.41 -14.79
C PRO A 261 42.83 4.09 -16.09
N ASN A 262 42.34 3.13 -16.90
CA ASN A 262 43.04 2.61 -18.09
C ASN A 262 42.22 2.60 -19.40
N THR A 263 41.20 3.44 -19.56
CA THR A 263 40.64 3.67 -20.90
C THR A 263 41.36 4.85 -21.56
N THR A 264 42.42 4.55 -22.29
CA THR A 264 42.96 5.47 -23.28
C THR A 264 41.83 5.86 -24.24
N PRO A 265 41.54 7.14 -24.48
CA PRO A 265 40.48 7.53 -25.39
C PRO A 265 40.75 6.94 -26.78
N ILE A 266 39.78 6.23 -27.35
CA ILE A 266 39.85 5.82 -28.75
C ILE A 266 39.78 7.09 -29.57
N PRO A 267 40.84 7.48 -30.36
CA PRO A 267 40.81 8.69 -31.14
C PRO A 267 39.74 8.55 -32.23
N GLY A 268 38.67 9.35 -32.18
CA GLY A 268 37.73 9.47 -33.30
C GLY A 268 36.25 9.42 -33.03
N GLN A 269 35.75 9.25 -31.79
CA GLN A 269 34.33 9.40 -31.50
C GLN A 269 34.03 10.88 -31.14
N LYS A 270 33.43 11.61 -32.09
CA LYS A 270 32.78 12.90 -31.81
C LYS A 270 31.40 12.62 -31.19
N HIS A 271 31.18 13.19 -30.04
CA HIS A 271 29.87 13.29 -29.40
C HIS A 271 28.96 14.26 -30.11
#